data_36818797470ee93991149e8352ad2f1d
#
_entry.id   36818797470ee93991149e8352ad2f1d
#
_cell.length_a   1.000
_cell.length_b   1.000
_cell.length_c   1.000
_cell.angle_alpha   90.00
_cell.angle_beta   90.00
_cell.angle_gamma   90.00
#
_symmetry.space_group_name_H-M   'P 1'
#
loop_
_entity.id
_entity.type
_entity.pdbx_description
1 polymer ?
#
loop_
_entity_poly.entity_id
_entity_poly.type
_entity_poly.pdbx_seq_one_letter_code
_entity_poly.pdbx_strand_id
1 'polypeptide(L)'
;MSAPGPGQALFAFVRYWSRRPPVGDGEPAEHGRLVLAAEAVHALTLRGAAATVNAVAQEIGIDQSGASRLVKAAALAGYLAIGASEADGRQRQATLTSAGRTLLDQAHDWQERVFDRLTEGWSERRRREFQQAMTDLIERSGAPHA
;
A
#
# COMPACT_ATOMS: atom_id res chain seq x y z
N MET A 1 -29.96 -8.24 18.66
CA MET A 1 -29.04 -7.86 17.56
C MET A 1 -28.00 -8.93 17.35
N SER A 2 -27.89 -9.41 16.14
CA SER A 2 -26.84 -10.40 15.82
C SER A 2 -25.47 -9.73 15.80
N ALA A 3 -24.44 -10.45 16.20
CA ALA A 3 -23.07 -9.99 16.02
C ALA A 3 -22.78 -9.81 14.53
N PRO A 4 -21.94 -8.84 14.14
CA PRO A 4 -21.58 -8.66 12.73
C PRO A 4 -20.87 -9.90 12.19
N GLY A 5 -21.18 -10.24 10.95
CA GLY A 5 -20.52 -11.34 10.25
C GLY A 5 -19.07 -11.03 9.88
N PRO A 6 -18.32 -12.05 9.41
CA PRO A 6 -16.90 -11.89 9.12
C PRO A 6 -16.61 -10.85 8.04
N GLY A 7 -17.46 -10.72 7.02
CA GLY A 7 -17.32 -9.69 6.01
C GLY A 7 -17.48 -8.30 6.59
N GLN A 8 -18.47 -8.09 7.43
CA GLN A 8 -18.67 -6.82 8.12
C GLN A 8 -17.48 -6.45 9.00
N ALA A 9 -16.95 -7.44 9.72
CA ALA A 9 -15.79 -7.24 10.59
C ALA A 9 -14.54 -6.85 9.78
N LEU A 10 -14.31 -7.53 8.66
CA LEU A 10 -13.20 -7.23 7.77
C LEU A 10 -13.27 -5.77 7.26
N PHE A 11 -14.42 -5.35 6.74
CA PHE A 11 -14.54 -4.00 6.19
C PHE A 11 -14.58 -2.92 7.29
N ALA A 12 -15.05 -3.23 8.48
CA ALA A 12 -14.93 -2.33 9.62
C ALA A 12 -13.46 -2.10 10.00
N PHE A 13 -12.67 -3.16 10.00
CA PHE A 13 -11.23 -3.10 10.24
C PHE A 13 -10.53 -2.24 9.17
N VAL A 14 -10.84 -2.48 7.90
CA VAL A 14 -10.29 -1.70 6.80
C VAL A 14 -10.63 -0.22 6.95
N ARG A 15 -11.90 0.12 7.24
CA ARG A 15 -12.31 1.52 7.46
C ARG A 15 -11.57 2.18 8.60
N TYR A 16 -11.40 1.46 9.70
CA TYR A 16 -10.71 1.99 10.88
C TYR A 16 -9.27 2.38 10.55
N TRP A 17 -8.55 1.53 9.82
CA TRP A 17 -7.12 1.73 9.56
C TRP A 17 -6.83 2.54 8.30
N SER A 18 -7.77 2.68 7.38
CA SER A 18 -7.54 3.34 6.10
C SER A 18 -7.12 4.81 6.20
N ARG A 19 -7.48 5.48 7.30
CA ARG A 19 -7.17 6.89 7.53
C ARG A 19 -6.20 7.12 8.68
N ARG A 20 -5.60 6.05 9.20
CA ARG A 20 -4.63 6.14 10.28
C ARG A 20 -3.24 5.88 9.71
N PRO A 21 -2.50 6.96 9.39
CA PRO A 21 -1.17 6.79 8.82
C PRO A 21 -0.17 6.36 9.88
N PRO A 22 0.96 5.81 9.45
CA PRO A 22 2.10 5.66 10.35
C PRO A 22 2.49 7.02 10.92
N VAL A 23 2.99 7.01 12.13
CA VAL A 23 3.46 8.24 12.80
C VAL A 23 4.69 8.75 12.04
N GLY A 24 4.62 10.00 11.59
CA GLY A 24 5.70 10.67 10.88
C GLY A 24 5.57 12.17 10.99
N ASP A 25 6.57 12.89 10.56
CA ASP A 25 6.55 14.34 10.52
C ASP A 25 5.64 14.79 9.37
N GLY A 26 4.77 15.75 9.64
CA GLY A 26 3.87 16.34 8.67
C GLY A 26 2.40 16.06 8.94
N GLU A 27 1.53 16.52 8.05
CA GLU A 27 0.10 16.28 8.17
C GLU A 27 -0.20 14.78 7.98
N PRO A 28 -0.89 14.14 8.94
CA PRO A 28 -1.11 12.69 8.87
C PRO A 28 -1.78 12.21 7.59
N ALA A 29 -2.75 12.96 7.07
CA ALA A 29 -3.46 12.59 5.86
C ALA A 29 -2.56 12.62 4.62
N GLU A 30 -1.72 13.66 4.50
CA GLU A 30 -0.78 13.78 3.39
C GLU A 30 0.29 12.70 3.45
N HIS A 31 0.85 12.47 4.64
CA HIS A 31 1.85 11.43 4.85
C HIS A 31 1.31 10.05 4.46
N GLY A 32 0.10 9.73 4.88
CA GLY A 32 -0.55 8.47 4.52
C GLY A 32 -0.76 8.31 3.01
N ARG A 33 -1.09 9.39 2.32
CA ARG A 33 -1.23 9.37 0.86
C ARG A 33 0.10 9.11 0.15
N LEU A 34 1.18 9.72 0.63
CA LEU A 34 2.52 9.51 0.07
C LEU A 34 3.01 8.09 0.31
N VAL A 35 2.75 7.52 1.49
CA VAL A 35 3.03 6.11 1.78
C VAL A 35 2.25 5.21 0.82
N LEU A 36 0.97 5.51 0.59
CA LEU A 36 0.14 4.72 -0.31
C LEU A 36 0.70 4.70 -1.74
N ALA A 37 1.16 5.84 -2.23
CA ALA A 37 1.81 5.92 -3.54
C ALA A 37 3.08 5.06 -3.59
N ALA A 38 3.91 5.17 -2.58
CA ALA A 38 5.15 4.39 -2.48
C ALA A 38 4.87 2.88 -2.40
N GLU A 39 3.86 2.49 -1.62
CA GLU A 39 3.42 1.09 -1.51
C GLU A 39 2.97 0.54 -2.86
N ALA A 40 2.18 1.31 -3.60
CA ALA A 40 1.68 0.90 -4.91
C ALA A 40 2.83 0.68 -5.90
N VAL A 41 3.77 1.61 -5.95
CA VAL A 41 4.95 1.50 -6.83
C VAL A 41 5.80 0.30 -6.44
N HIS A 42 6.00 0.09 -5.14
CA HIS A 42 6.75 -1.06 -4.64
C HIS A 42 6.10 -2.39 -5.02
N ALA A 43 4.79 -2.51 -4.82
CA ALA A 43 4.04 -3.72 -5.16
C ALA A 43 4.11 -4.04 -6.65
N LEU A 44 3.96 -3.03 -7.50
CA LEU A 44 4.09 -3.18 -8.95
C LEU A 44 5.50 -3.63 -9.36
N THR A 45 6.51 -3.01 -8.76
CA THR A 45 7.92 -3.35 -9.03
C THR A 45 8.22 -4.79 -8.65
N LEU A 46 7.73 -5.26 -7.51
CA LEU A 46 7.92 -6.64 -7.05
C LEU A 46 7.29 -7.66 -8.01
N ARG A 47 6.20 -7.29 -8.68
CA ARG A 47 5.57 -8.15 -9.68
C ARG A 47 6.19 -8.04 -11.07
N GLY A 48 7.23 -7.23 -11.23
CA GLY A 48 7.85 -6.99 -12.53
C GLY A 48 7.00 -6.12 -13.46
N ALA A 49 6.00 -5.41 -12.92
CA ALA A 49 5.14 -4.54 -13.68
C ALA A 49 5.68 -3.10 -13.68
N ALA A 50 5.50 -2.39 -14.79
CA ALA A 50 5.86 -0.98 -14.85
C ALA A 50 4.86 -0.15 -14.04
N ALA A 51 5.36 0.74 -13.18
CA ALA A 51 4.52 1.58 -12.33
C ALA A 51 4.11 2.85 -13.09
N THR A 52 3.30 2.67 -14.13
CA THR A 52 2.67 3.77 -14.85
C THR A 52 1.57 4.39 -14.00
N VAL A 53 1.10 5.59 -14.34
CA VAL A 53 -0.03 6.22 -13.63
C VAL A 53 -1.27 5.31 -13.65
N ASN A 54 -1.56 4.69 -14.80
CA ASN A 54 -2.69 3.75 -14.92
C ASN A 54 -2.52 2.53 -14.03
N ALA A 55 -1.32 1.96 -13.97
CA ALA A 55 -1.04 0.80 -13.11
C ALA A 55 -1.19 1.17 -11.63
N VAL A 56 -0.70 2.34 -11.22
CA VAL A 56 -0.87 2.85 -9.85
C VAL A 56 -2.35 3.07 -9.54
N ALA A 57 -3.11 3.64 -10.47
CA ALA A 57 -4.55 3.85 -10.30
C ALA A 57 -5.28 2.53 -10.04
N GLN A 58 -4.98 1.49 -10.81
CA GLN A 58 -5.55 0.17 -10.64
C GLN A 58 -5.13 -0.48 -9.32
N GLU A 59 -3.85 -0.33 -8.97
CA GLU A 59 -3.32 -0.91 -7.72
C GLU A 59 -4.01 -0.34 -6.48
N ILE A 60 -4.26 0.97 -6.48
CA ILE A 60 -4.89 1.66 -5.35
C ILE A 60 -6.42 1.60 -5.43
N GLY A 61 -6.98 1.46 -6.62
CA GLY A 61 -8.43 1.48 -6.83
C GLY A 61 -8.99 2.90 -6.91
N ILE A 62 -8.24 3.83 -7.50
CA ILE A 62 -8.66 5.22 -7.72
C ILE A 62 -8.66 5.56 -9.21
N ASP A 63 -9.20 6.72 -9.57
CA ASP A 63 -9.21 7.18 -10.95
C ASP A 63 -7.81 7.64 -11.40
N GLN A 64 -7.63 7.75 -12.70
CA GLN A 64 -6.35 8.14 -13.30
C GLN A 64 -5.92 9.54 -12.85
N SER A 65 -6.85 10.49 -12.79
CA SER A 65 -6.55 11.86 -12.36
C SER A 65 -6.04 11.90 -10.92
N GLY A 66 -6.68 11.15 -10.02
CA GLY A 66 -6.26 11.02 -8.63
C GLY A 66 -4.88 10.37 -8.52
N ALA A 67 -4.64 9.32 -9.28
CA ALA A 67 -3.34 8.65 -9.30
C ALA A 67 -2.25 9.57 -9.85
N SER A 68 -2.55 10.33 -10.90
CA SER A 68 -1.60 11.30 -11.48
C SER A 68 -1.19 12.36 -10.45
N ARG A 69 -2.15 12.92 -9.74
CA ARG A 69 -1.87 13.91 -8.68
C ARG A 69 -1.04 13.30 -7.55
N LEU A 70 -1.39 12.08 -7.16
CA LEU A 70 -0.71 11.37 -6.07
C LEU A 70 0.75 11.05 -6.42
N VAL A 71 1.00 10.55 -7.62
CA VAL A 71 2.35 10.25 -8.11
C VAL A 71 3.17 11.52 -8.20
N LYS A 72 2.60 12.61 -8.71
CA LYS A 72 3.29 13.91 -8.77
C LYS A 72 3.63 14.44 -7.38
N ALA A 73 2.71 14.34 -6.43
CA ALA A 73 2.95 14.78 -5.06
C ALA A 73 4.09 13.98 -4.41
N ALA A 74 4.10 12.66 -4.60
CA ALA A 74 5.16 11.80 -4.08
C ALA A 74 6.52 12.08 -4.74
N ALA A 75 6.52 12.39 -6.04
CA ALA A 75 7.73 12.77 -6.75
C ALA A 75 8.27 14.12 -6.26
N LEU A 76 7.39 15.10 -6.06
CA LEU A 76 7.79 16.41 -5.50
C LEU A 76 8.35 16.29 -4.08
N ALA A 77 7.81 15.37 -3.29
CA ALA A 77 8.31 15.10 -1.95
C ALA A 77 9.64 14.30 -1.94
N GLY A 78 10.09 13.84 -3.10
CA GLY A 78 11.36 13.12 -3.24
C GLY A 78 11.28 11.61 -3.05
N TYR A 79 10.08 11.05 -2.93
CA TYR A 79 9.90 9.61 -2.68
C TYR A 79 9.82 8.77 -3.95
N LEU A 80 9.43 9.38 -5.06
CA LEU A 80 9.38 8.73 -6.36
C LEU A 80 10.21 9.51 -7.37
N ALA A 81 10.78 8.79 -8.32
CA ALA A 81 11.37 9.35 -9.52
C ALA A 81 10.52 8.92 -10.72
N ILE A 82 10.28 9.85 -11.64
CA ILE A 82 9.49 9.58 -12.83
C ILE A 82 10.43 9.60 -14.03
N GLY A 83 10.42 8.52 -14.81
CA GLY A 83 11.26 8.37 -15.97
C GLY A 83 10.57 7.63 -17.10
N ALA A 84 11.25 7.49 -18.22
CA ALA A 84 10.76 6.70 -19.34
C ALA A 84 10.87 5.20 -19.00
N SER A 85 9.90 4.41 -19.47
CA SER A 85 9.98 2.95 -19.37
C SER A 85 11.10 2.44 -20.27
N GLU A 86 11.90 1.48 -19.79
CA GLU A 86 12.93 0.83 -20.60
C GLU A 86 12.33 0.03 -21.76
N ALA A 87 11.13 -0.51 -21.55
CA ALA A 87 10.44 -1.32 -22.55
C ALA A 87 9.74 -0.47 -23.62
N ASP A 88 9.27 0.74 -23.25
CA ASP A 88 8.59 1.68 -24.13
C ASP A 88 8.98 3.10 -23.72
N GLY A 89 9.84 3.73 -24.50
CA GLY A 89 10.32 5.09 -24.23
C GLY A 89 9.24 6.16 -24.18
N ARG A 90 7.99 5.85 -24.56
CA ARG A 90 6.86 6.78 -24.52
C ARG A 90 6.10 6.71 -23.21
N GLN A 91 6.18 5.58 -22.51
CA GLN A 91 5.50 5.42 -21.22
C GLN A 91 6.38 5.90 -20.09
N ARG A 92 5.80 6.74 -19.26
CA ARG A 92 6.46 7.19 -18.04
C ARG A 92 6.10 6.25 -16.91
N GLN A 93 7.09 5.88 -16.12
CA GLN A 93 6.90 5.04 -14.95
C GLN A 93 7.56 5.66 -13.73
N ALA A 94 6.99 5.37 -12.57
CA ALA A 94 7.54 5.76 -11.29
C ALA A 94 8.45 4.67 -10.76
N THR A 95 9.51 5.08 -10.07
CA THR A 95 10.40 4.19 -9.32
C THR A 95 10.61 4.78 -7.94
N LEU A 96 10.89 3.92 -6.96
CA LEU A 96 11.22 4.39 -5.61
C LEU A 96 12.62 5.00 -5.58
N THR A 97 12.72 6.15 -4.94
CA THR A 97 14.03 6.73 -4.57
C THR A 97 14.54 6.09 -3.29
N SER A 98 15.78 6.40 -2.89
CA SER A 98 16.28 5.99 -1.57
C SER A 98 15.40 6.52 -0.44
N ALA A 99 14.94 7.77 -0.55
CA ALA A 99 14.03 8.36 0.43
C ALA A 99 12.68 7.64 0.45
N GLY A 100 12.18 7.21 -0.71
CA GLY A 100 10.95 6.43 -0.81
C GLY A 100 11.09 5.06 -0.15
N ARG A 101 12.22 4.39 -0.30
CA ARG A 101 12.50 3.12 0.39
C ARG A 101 12.54 3.30 1.90
N THR A 102 13.19 4.35 2.37
CA THR A 102 13.23 4.68 3.81
C THR A 102 11.82 4.93 4.34
N LEU A 103 11.01 5.68 3.59
CA LEU A 103 9.62 5.93 3.96
C LEU A 103 8.84 4.61 4.12
N LEU A 104 8.99 3.69 3.16
CA LEU A 104 8.32 2.38 3.22
C LEU A 104 8.83 1.53 4.38
N ASP A 105 10.13 1.50 4.62
CA ASP A 105 10.70 0.75 5.74
C ASP A 105 10.10 1.23 7.06
N GLN A 106 9.99 2.53 7.25
CA GLN A 106 9.37 3.12 8.44
C GLN A 106 7.88 2.77 8.54
N ALA A 107 7.17 2.80 7.42
CA ALA A 107 5.76 2.43 7.37
C ALA A 107 5.57 0.95 7.71
N HIS A 108 6.40 0.08 7.16
CA HIS A 108 6.34 -1.36 7.43
C HIS A 108 6.67 -1.66 8.89
N ASP A 109 7.68 -1.02 9.46
CA ASP A 109 8.00 -1.18 10.89
C ASP A 109 6.83 -0.77 11.77
N TRP A 110 6.17 0.33 11.44
CA TRP A 110 4.99 0.77 12.16
C TRP A 110 3.84 -0.24 12.03
N GLN A 111 3.62 -0.77 10.83
CA GLN A 111 2.59 -1.78 10.57
C GLN A 111 2.84 -3.04 11.40
N GLU A 112 4.10 -3.48 11.47
CA GLU A 112 4.46 -4.65 12.29
C GLU A 112 4.24 -4.39 13.78
N ARG A 113 4.57 -3.20 14.26
CA ARG A 113 4.31 -2.83 15.67
C ARG A 113 2.81 -2.79 15.97
N VAL A 114 2.00 -2.29 15.05
CA VAL A 114 0.53 -2.30 15.20
C VAL A 114 0.03 -3.74 15.27
N PHE A 115 0.48 -4.60 14.36
CA PHE A 115 0.10 -6.00 14.33
C PHE A 115 0.47 -6.70 15.65
N ASP A 116 1.68 -6.50 16.13
CA ASP A 116 2.13 -7.08 17.40
C ASP A 116 1.26 -6.65 18.57
N ARG A 117 0.92 -5.37 18.63
CA ARG A 117 0.06 -4.84 19.69
C ARG A 117 -1.37 -5.41 19.62
N LEU A 118 -1.93 -5.48 18.40
CA LEU A 118 -3.30 -5.97 18.21
C LEU A 118 -3.42 -7.48 18.46
N THR A 119 -2.34 -8.22 18.30
CA THR A 119 -2.31 -9.67 18.52
C THR A 119 -1.62 -10.06 19.82
N GLU A 120 -1.45 -9.11 20.73
CA GLU A 120 -0.85 -9.38 22.03
C GLU A 120 -1.60 -10.51 22.74
N GLY A 121 -0.86 -11.50 23.22
CA GLY A 121 -1.44 -12.67 23.87
C GLY A 121 -1.86 -13.81 22.93
N TRP A 122 -1.79 -13.59 21.63
CA TRP A 122 -2.03 -14.67 20.67
C TRP A 122 -0.85 -15.63 20.64
N SER A 123 -1.12 -16.92 20.43
CA SER A 123 -0.07 -17.90 20.21
C SER A 123 0.65 -17.65 18.88
N GLU A 124 1.89 -18.11 18.77
CA GLU A 124 2.64 -18.10 17.51
C GLU A 124 1.86 -18.77 16.38
N ARG A 125 1.24 -19.90 16.68
CA ARG A 125 0.42 -20.64 15.72
C ARG A 125 -0.73 -19.80 15.19
N ARG A 126 -1.47 -19.12 16.08
CA ARG A 126 -2.60 -18.28 15.69
C ARG A 126 -2.15 -17.11 14.82
N ARG A 127 -1.02 -16.51 15.15
CA ARG A 127 -0.43 -15.42 14.35
C ARG A 127 -0.09 -15.89 12.94
N ARG A 128 0.54 -17.07 12.82
CA ARG A 128 0.88 -17.66 11.52
C ARG A 128 -0.36 -18.00 10.69
N GLU A 129 -1.36 -18.60 11.33
CA GLU A 129 -2.63 -18.95 10.66
C GLU A 129 -3.34 -17.70 10.15
N PHE A 130 -3.34 -16.63 10.95
CA PHE A 130 -3.91 -15.35 10.53
C PHE A 130 -3.14 -14.74 9.37
N GLN A 131 -1.83 -14.74 9.44
CA GLN A 131 -0.97 -14.23 8.35
C GLN A 131 -1.23 -15.01 7.05
N GLN A 132 -1.32 -16.32 7.13
CA GLN A 132 -1.63 -17.16 5.97
C GLN A 132 -3.01 -16.82 5.40
N ALA A 133 -4.01 -16.65 6.25
CA ALA A 133 -5.35 -16.28 5.82
C ALA A 133 -5.37 -14.92 5.13
N MET A 134 -4.62 -13.94 5.65
CA MET A 134 -4.49 -12.62 5.04
C MET A 134 -3.80 -12.70 3.67
N THR A 135 -2.75 -13.50 3.56
CA THR A 135 -2.07 -13.73 2.30
C THR A 135 -3.03 -14.31 1.25
N ASP A 136 -3.83 -15.29 1.64
CA ASP A 136 -4.84 -15.89 0.76
C ASP A 136 -5.87 -14.85 0.29
N LEU A 137 -6.33 -13.98 1.19
CA LEU A 137 -7.28 -12.91 0.84
C LEU A 137 -6.66 -11.92 -0.14
N ILE A 138 -5.42 -11.54 0.07
CA ILE A 138 -4.70 -10.61 -0.80
C ILE A 138 -4.52 -11.23 -2.19
N GLU A 139 -4.10 -12.47 -2.27
CA GLU A 139 -3.92 -13.17 -3.54
C GLU A 139 -5.23 -13.27 -4.33
N ARG A 140 -6.31 -13.60 -3.64
CA ARG A 140 -7.64 -13.68 -4.28
C ARG A 140 -8.17 -12.32 -4.71
N SER A 141 -7.88 -11.27 -3.93
CA SER A 141 -8.32 -9.89 -4.26
C SER A 141 -7.53 -9.29 -5.41
N GLY A 142 -6.22 -9.54 -5.42
CA GLY A 142 -5.30 -9.00 -6.40
C GLY A 142 -4.98 -9.95 -7.55
N ALA A 143 -5.62 -11.13 -7.57
CA ALA A 143 -5.36 -12.07 -8.64
C ALA A 143 -5.66 -11.39 -9.98
N PRO A 144 -4.67 -11.31 -10.88
CA PRO A 144 -4.95 -10.81 -12.21
C PRO A 144 -6.03 -11.71 -12.80
N HIS A 145 -7.12 -11.10 -13.13
CA HIS A 145 -8.16 -11.81 -13.83
C HIS A 145 -7.58 -12.22 -15.17
N ALA A 146 -7.38 -13.51 -15.26
CA ALA A 146 -6.95 -14.09 -16.52
C ALA A 146 -7.96 -13.77 -17.62
#